data_8da0ffc85108a2ed24cc2ad76b76b4b9
#
_entry.id   8da0ffc85108a2ed24cc2ad76b76b4b9
#
_cell.length_a   1.000
_cell.length_b   1.000
_cell.length_c   1.000
_cell.angle_alpha   90.00
_cell.angle_beta   90.00
_cell.angle_gamma   90.00
#
_symmetry.space_group_name_H-M   'P 1'
#
loop_
_entity.id
_entity.type
_entity.pdbx_description
1 polymer ?
#
loop_
_entity_poly.entity_id
_entity_poly.type
_entity_poly.pdbx_seq_one_letter_code
_entity_poly.pdbx_strand_id
1 'polypeptide(L)'
;MSAKPNFIFILADDLGHADLGCYGGRAPVSPRLDELAAQGMRFTQGYANSPVCSPTRFALISGRWQYRLRGAAEEPLTGAKARQRDDLGMPPAHPTLPSLLRDAGWRTALIGKWHLGFPPLFGPLKSGYDEHFGPYSGGVDYFNHQTMKGRHDLWQNDQPAHVDGYLTDVLSDRAVDFVRRCAGNNQPFLLSLHYTAPHWP
;
A
#
# COMPACT_ATOMS: atom_id res chain seq x y z
N MET A 1 14.56 27.84 5.94
CA MET A 1 14.49 26.55 5.26
C MET A 1 13.07 26.39 4.74
N SER A 2 12.86 25.99 3.49
CA SER A 2 11.51 25.73 2.98
C SER A 2 10.88 24.57 3.79
N ALA A 3 9.58 24.64 4.04
CA ALA A 3 8.85 23.57 4.71
C ALA A 3 8.99 22.26 3.91
N LYS A 4 9.25 21.16 4.59
CA LYS A 4 9.30 19.83 3.97
C LYS A 4 7.89 19.47 3.45
N PRO A 5 7.73 19.00 2.20
CA PRO A 5 6.42 18.62 1.68
C PRO A 5 5.92 17.33 2.32
N ASN A 6 4.60 17.19 2.40
CA ASN A 6 3.95 15.92 2.72
C ASN A 6 3.74 15.10 1.45
N PHE A 7 3.81 13.78 1.58
CA PHE A 7 3.56 12.84 0.49
C PHE A 7 2.38 11.94 0.84
N ILE A 8 1.39 11.87 -0.04
CA ILE A 8 0.30 10.90 0.02
C ILE A 8 0.34 10.12 -1.29
N PHE A 9 0.62 8.84 -1.20
CA PHE A 9 0.62 7.93 -2.33
C PHE A 9 -0.59 6.98 -2.21
N ILE A 10 -1.56 7.10 -3.12
CA ILE A 10 -2.77 6.29 -3.14
C ILE A 10 -2.64 5.25 -4.25
N LEU A 11 -2.75 3.98 -3.87
CA LEU A 11 -2.71 2.84 -4.78
C LEU A 11 -4.03 2.08 -4.71
N ALA A 12 -4.74 2.00 -5.85
CA ALA A 12 -5.86 1.09 -6.05
C ALA A 12 -5.35 -0.24 -6.61
N ASP A 13 -5.95 -1.35 -6.20
CA ASP A 13 -5.53 -2.69 -6.60
C ASP A 13 -6.46 -3.20 -7.72
N ASP A 14 -5.91 -3.52 -8.88
CA ASP A 14 -6.64 -3.97 -10.07
C ASP A 14 -7.61 -2.94 -10.71
N LEU A 15 -7.39 -1.66 -10.49
CA LEU A 15 -8.17 -0.59 -11.12
C LEU A 15 -7.78 -0.45 -12.60
N GLY A 16 -8.75 -0.56 -13.49
CA GLY A 16 -8.56 -0.38 -14.92
C GLY A 16 -8.41 1.09 -15.31
N HIS A 17 -7.64 1.36 -16.35
CA HIS A 17 -7.38 2.71 -16.86
C HIS A 17 -8.69 3.48 -17.16
N ALA A 18 -9.65 2.84 -17.82
CA ALA A 18 -10.90 3.46 -18.21
C ALA A 18 -12.01 3.39 -17.13
N ASP A 19 -11.68 3.00 -15.90
CA ASP A 19 -12.66 2.97 -14.80
C ASP A 19 -12.85 4.36 -14.16
N LEU A 20 -11.91 5.27 -14.38
CA LEU A 20 -12.00 6.64 -13.89
C LEU A 20 -12.53 7.60 -14.98
N GLY A 21 -13.38 8.55 -14.60
CA GLY A 21 -13.94 9.54 -15.52
C GLY A 21 -12.88 10.36 -16.25
N CYS A 22 -11.84 10.79 -15.54
CA CYS A 22 -10.72 11.55 -16.12
C CYS A 22 -9.91 10.76 -17.17
N TYR A 23 -10.06 9.44 -17.23
CA TYR A 23 -9.46 8.57 -18.25
C TYR A 23 -10.48 7.97 -19.23
N GLY A 24 -11.70 8.52 -19.29
CA GLY A 24 -12.72 8.12 -20.25
C GLY A 24 -13.72 7.09 -19.73
N GLY A 25 -13.79 6.89 -18.44
CA GLY A 25 -14.80 6.07 -17.78
C GLY A 25 -16.22 6.55 -18.11
N ARG A 26 -17.12 5.60 -18.38
CA ARG A 26 -18.50 5.92 -18.79
C ARG A 26 -19.43 6.20 -17.60
N ALA A 27 -19.11 5.67 -16.43
CA ALA A 27 -19.90 5.85 -15.22
C ALA A 27 -19.30 6.97 -14.35
N PRO A 28 -20.12 7.83 -13.74
CA PRO A 28 -19.64 8.92 -12.87
C PRO A 28 -19.27 8.42 -11.47
N VAL A 29 -18.31 7.50 -11.40
CA VAL A 29 -17.91 6.81 -10.15
C VAL A 29 -16.71 7.43 -9.45
N SER A 30 -16.02 8.39 -10.10
CA SER A 30 -14.77 8.96 -9.60
C SER A 30 -14.75 10.50 -9.52
N PRO A 31 -15.83 11.18 -9.08
CA PRO A 31 -15.92 12.66 -9.20
C PRO A 31 -14.80 13.38 -8.46
N ARG A 32 -14.33 12.87 -7.33
CA ARG A 32 -13.25 13.49 -6.56
C ARG A 32 -11.87 13.26 -7.17
N LEU A 33 -11.64 12.09 -7.78
CA LEU A 33 -10.41 11.82 -8.53
C LEU A 33 -10.37 12.61 -9.82
N ASP A 34 -11.50 12.80 -10.48
CA ASP A 34 -11.63 13.63 -11.68
C ASP A 34 -11.35 15.11 -11.37
N GLU A 35 -11.85 15.60 -10.24
CA GLU A 35 -11.55 16.94 -9.73
C GLU A 35 -10.04 17.09 -9.43
N LEU A 36 -9.43 16.13 -8.76
CA LEU A 36 -8.00 16.13 -8.48
C LEU A 36 -7.17 16.13 -9.78
N ALA A 37 -7.58 15.34 -10.77
CA ALA A 37 -6.92 15.28 -12.07
C ALA A 37 -7.03 16.62 -12.83
N ALA A 38 -8.15 17.34 -12.68
CA ALA A 38 -8.35 18.66 -13.29
C ALA A 38 -7.49 19.76 -12.64
N GLN A 39 -7.18 19.61 -11.35
CA GLN A 39 -6.36 20.58 -10.59
C GLN A 39 -4.87 20.25 -10.61
N GLY A 40 -4.50 19.02 -11.02
CA GLY A 40 -3.14 18.52 -10.97
C GLY A 40 -2.60 18.11 -12.34
N MET A 41 -1.73 17.11 -12.32
CA MET A 41 -1.14 16.54 -13.52
C MET A 41 -1.70 15.13 -13.78
N ARG A 42 -2.20 14.90 -14.98
CA ARG A 42 -2.70 13.62 -15.44
C ARG A 42 -1.70 12.95 -16.39
N PHE A 43 -1.26 11.74 -16.04
CA PHE A 43 -0.35 10.95 -16.87
C PHE A 43 -1.15 10.03 -17.78
N THR A 44 -1.14 10.27 -19.09
CA THR A 44 -1.87 9.45 -20.07
C THR A 44 -1.13 8.16 -20.43
N GLN A 45 0.15 8.06 -20.10
CA GLN A 45 1.03 6.92 -20.34
C GLN A 45 1.75 6.49 -19.05
N GLY A 46 1.04 6.50 -17.91
CA GLY A 46 1.54 6.00 -16.64
C GLY A 46 1.30 4.49 -16.52
N TYR A 47 2.36 3.70 -16.46
CA TYR A 47 2.28 2.25 -16.40
C TYR A 47 2.83 1.71 -15.09
N ALA A 48 2.14 0.71 -14.52
CA ALA A 48 2.74 -0.16 -13.53
C ALA A 48 3.82 -1.03 -14.22
N ASN A 49 4.91 -1.33 -13.52
CA ASN A 49 6.00 -2.14 -14.06
C ASN A 49 5.70 -3.65 -14.13
N SER A 50 4.56 -4.08 -13.60
CA SER A 50 4.05 -5.45 -13.67
C SER A 50 2.52 -5.44 -13.63
N PRO A 51 1.85 -6.38 -14.30
CA PRO A 51 0.39 -6.56 -14.16
C PRO A 51 0.01 -7.30 -12.87
N VAL A 52 0.98 -7.62 -12.00
CA VAL A 52 0.79 -8.43 -10.80
C VAL A 52 1.16 -7.61 -9.56
N CYS A 53 0.39 -7.79 -8.48
CA CYS A 53 0.43 -6.96 -7.28
C CYS A 53 1.78 -6.99 -6.55
N SER A 54 2.32 -8.15 -6.13
CA SER A 54 3.60 -8.19 -5.40
C SER A 54 4.77 -7.63 -6.21
N PRO A 55 4.99 -8.02 -7.47
CA PRO A 55 6.06 -7.47 -8.28
C PRO A 55 5.98 -5.95 -8.44
N THR A 56 4.77 -5.42 -8.67
CA THR A 56 4.56 -3.97 -8.76
C THR A 56 4.91 -3.26 -7.46
N ARG A 57 4.46 -3.80 -6.31
CA ARG A 57 4.73 -3.23 -4.98
C ARG A 57 6.21 -3.29 -4.62
N PHE A 58 6.92 -4.37 -5.01
CA PHE A 58 8.37 -4.47 -4.88
C PHE A 58 9.08 -3.32 -5.58
N ALA A 59 8.75 -3.11 -6.84
CA ALA A 59 9.39 -2.06 -7.63
C ALA A 59 9.00 -0.67 -7.12
N LEU A 60 7.74 -0.47 -6.73
CA LEU A 60 7.24 0.80 -6.21
C LEU A 60 8.06 1.27 -5.00
N ILE A 61 8.23 0.44 -3.97
CA ILE A 61 8.90 0.87 -2.75
C ILE A 61 10.42 0.81 -2.82
N SER A 62 10.99 -0.03 -3.70
CA SER A 62 12.44 -0.17 -3.85
C SER A 62 13.04 0.78 -4.90
N GLY A 63 12.22 1.36 -5.79
CA GLY A 63 12.68 2.14 -6.93
C GLY A 63 13.48 1.32 -7.96
N ARG A 64 13.33 0.00 -7.96
CA ARG A 64 14.08 -0.91 -8.84
C ARG A 64 13.14 -1.89 -9.53
N TRP A 65 13.56 -2.38 -10.69
CA TRP A 65 12.88 -3.50 -11.33
C TRP A 65 12.87 -4.71 -10.38
N GLN A 66 11.70 -5.29 -10.17
CA GLN A 66 11.48 -6.42 -9.26
C GLN A 66 12.41 -7.62 -9.51
N TYR A 67 12.74 -7.88 -10.78
CA TYR A 67 13.65 -8.98 -11.17
C TYR A 67 15.11 -8.79 -10.74
N ARG A 68 15.45 -7.60 -10.24
CA ARG A 68 16.77 -7.32 -9.69
C ARG A 68 16.87 -7.52 -8.18
N LEU A 69 15.74 -7.84 -7.56
CA LEU A 69 15.67 -8.08 -6.13
C LEU A 69 15.47 -9.57 -5.87
N ARG A 70 16.29 -10.12 -4.99
CA ARG A 70 16.06 -11.43 -4.45
C ARG A 70 14.85 -11.35 -3.51
N GLY A 71 13.82 -12.16 -3.74
CA GLY A 71 12.61 -12.09 -2.92
C GLY A 71 11.34 -12.41 -3.70
N ALA A 72 11.47 -13.16 -4.80
CA ALA A 72 10.39 -13.69 -5.60
C ALA A 72 9.45 -12.62 -6.15
N ALA A 73 10.03 -11.71 -6.85
CA ALA A 73 9.26 -10.66 -7.48
C ALA A 73 8.69 -11.05 -8.85
N GLU A 74 8.81 -12.29 -9.26
CA GLU A 74 8.31 -12.77 -10.56
C GLU A 74 6.82 -13.06 -10.53
N GLU A 75 6.29 -13.47 -9.37
CA GLU A 75 4.90 -13.91 -9.20
C GLU A 75 4.31 -13.34 -7.91
N PRO A 76 2.96 -13.34 -7.78
CA PRO A 76 2.34 -12.91 -6.53
C PRO A 76 2.78 -13.81 -5.37
N LEU A 77 3.16 -13.17 -4.27
CA LEU A 77 3.54 -13.87 -3.05
C LEU A 77 2.29 -14.51 -2.44
N THR A 78 2.20 -15.82 -2.52
CA THR A 78 1.14 -16.54 -1.81
C THR A 78 1.55 -16.81 -0.37
N GLY A 79 0.64 -16.64 0.59
CA GLY A 79 0.93 -16.88 2.01
C GLY A 79 1.44 -18.27 2.32
N ALA A 80 1.09 -19.29 1.53
CA ALA A 80 1.60 -20.64 1.69
C ALA A 80 3.07 -20.75 1.30
N LYS A 81 3.48 -20.17 0.17
CA LYS A 81 4.88 -20.17 -0.28
C LYS A 81 5.74 -19.26 0.62
N ALA A 82 5.28 -18.05 0.89
CA ALA A 82 6.07 -17.07 1.62
C ALA A 82 6.31 -17.43 3.09
N ARG A 83 5.45 -18.24 3.72
CA ARG A 83 5.66 -18.73 5.09
C ARG A 83 6.66 -19.88 5.21
N GLN A 84 6.94 -20.56 4.10
CA GLN A 84 7.84 -21.69 4.06
C GLN A 84 9.26 -21.32 3.64
N ARG A 85 9.46 -20.08 3.18
CA ARG A 85 10.72 -19.60 2.64
C ARG A 85 11.08 -18.25 3.25
N ASP A 86 12.30 -18.15 3.73
CA ASP A 86 12.87 -16.94 4.34
C ASP A 86 13.42 -15.93 3.30
N ASP A 87 13.39 -16.31 2.03
CA ASP A 87 13.82 -15.46 0.91
C ASP A 87 12.66 -14.85 0.11
N LEU A 88 11.39 -15.14 0.48
CA LEU A 88 10.18 -14.63 -0.21
C LEU A 88 9.58 -13.42 0.50
N GLY A 89 10.08 -12.26 0.20
CA GLY A 89 9.58 -10.99 0.74
C GLY A 89 10.55 -9.84 0.47
N MET A 90 10.14 -8.62 0.82
CA MET A 90 11.01 -7.45 0.73
C MET A 90 12.13 -7.57 1.75
N PRO A 91 13.42 -7.69 1.30
CA PRO A 91 14.53 -7.84 2.23
C PRO A 91 14.64 -6.64 3.19
N PRO A 92 14.66 -6.86 4.52
CA PRO A 92 14.68 -5.75 5.50
C PRO A 92 15.86 -4.80 5.37
N ALA A 93 16.99 -5.31 4.90
CA ALA A 93 18.21 -4.50 4.69
C ALA A 93 18.21 -3.70 3.38
N HIS A 94 17.20 -3.90 2.52
CA HIS A 94 17.14 -3.18 1.25
C HIS A 94 16.56 -1.78 1.47
N PRO A 95 17.25 -0.71 1.00
CA PRO A 95 16.71 0.64 1.06
C PRO A 95 15.38 0.75 0.29
N THR A 96 14.40 1.36 0.91
CA THR A 96 13.07 1.58 0.34
C THR A 96 12.71 3.06 0.40
N LEU A 97 11.74 3.49 -0.40
CA LEU A 97 11.22 4.87 -0.34
C LEU A 97 10.83 5.28 1.10
N PRO A 98 10.04 4.47 1.85
CA PRO A 98 9.73 4.83 3.23
C PRO A 98 10.96 4.87 4.15
N SER A 99 11.93 3.96 4.00
CA SER A 99 13.14 3.99 4.85
C SER A 99 13.98 5.25 4.60
N LEU A 100 14.16 5.64 3.35
CA LEU A 100 14.90 6.84 2.99
C LEU A 100 14.23 8.13 3.51
N LEU A 101 12.91 8.21 3.40
CA LEU A 101 12.15 9.36 3.91
C LEU A 101 12.15 9.39 5.44
N ARG A 102 11.97 8.24 6.10
CA ARG A 102 12.07 8.14 7.56
C ARG A 102 13.43 8.63 8.07
N ASP A 103 14.50 8.15 7.46
CA ASP A 103 15.87 8.52 7.84
C ASP A 103 16.15 10.02 7.58
N ALA A 104 15.42 10.64 6.64
CA ALA A 104 15.44 12.07 6.40
C ALA A 104 14.46 12.87 7.28
N GLY A 105 13.76 12.23 8.21
CA GLY A 105 12.91 12.84 9.24
C GLY A 105 11.44 13.01 8.86
N TRP A 106 10.92 12.23 7.91
CA TRP A 106 9.50 12.10 7.68
C TRP A 106 8.89 11.00 8.56
N ARG A 107 7.68 11.22 9.07
CA ARG A 107 6.85 10.16 9.64
C ARG A 107 6.28 9.31 8.50
N THR A 108 6.38 7.98 8.61
CA THR A 108 6.00 7.08 7.51
C THR A 108 4.92 6.10 7.94
N ALA A 109 3.86 5.96 7.13
CA ALA A 109 2.79 5.00 7.38
C ALA A 109 2.41 4.25 6.11
N LEU A 110 2.16 2.94 6.26
CA LEU A 110 1.42 2.14 5.31
C LEU A 110 0.03 1.85 5.87
N ILE A 111 -0.99 2.33 5.20
CA ILE A 111 -2.38 1.99 5.50
C ILE A 111 -2.94 1.22 4.31
N GLY A 112 -3.28 -0.05 4.53
CA GLY A 112 -3.75 -0.97 3.51
C GLY A 112 -2.83 -2.14 3.22
N LYS A 113 -2.97 -2.71 2.02
CA LYS A 113 -2.33 -3.95 1.58
C LYS A 113 -0.81 -3.85 1.49
N TRP A 114 -0.12 -4.80 2.13
CA TRP A 114 1.33 -4.95 2.06
C TRP A 114 1.79 -5.84 0.91
N HIS A 115 1.52 -7.10 0.96
CA HIS A 115 1.78 -8.16 -0.03
C HIS A 115 3.27 -8.31 -0.45
N LEU A 116 4.19 -8.03 0.46
CA LEU A 116 5.65 -8.15 0.24
C LEU A 116 6.34 -9.01 1.31
N GLY A 117 5.70 -10.10 1.73
CA GLY A 117 6.18 -11.05 2.73
C GLY A 117 5.48 -10.92 4.07
N PHE A 118 5.81 -11.81 5.00
CA PHE A 118 5.09 -11.98 6.26
C PHE A 118 6.02 -11.90 7.48
N PRO A 119 5.50 -11.44 8.64
CA PRO A 119 6.24 -11.57 9.89
C PRO A 119 6.62 -13.03 10.20
N PRO A 120 7.70 -13.26 10.95
CA PRO A 120 8.55 -12.27 11.62
C PRO A 120 9.68 -11.70 10.73
N LEU A 121 9.93 -12.29 9.55
CA LEU A 121 11.08 -11.92 8.72
C LEU A 121 10.85 -10.66 7.91
N PHE A 122 9.65 -10.49 7.40
CA PHE A 122 9.26 -9.39 6.52
C PHE A 122 8.11 -8.60 7.14
N GLY A 123 7.89 -7.40 6.63
CA GLY A 123 6.75 -6.56 7.00
C GLY A 123 7.02 -5.07 6.80
N PRO A 124 5.98 -4.25 6.83
CA PRO A 124 6.10 -2.81 6.62
C PRO A 124 7.08 -2.14 7.58
N LEU A 125 7.02 -2.46 8.87
CA LEU A 125 7.91 -1.87 9.88
C LEU A 125 9.39 -2.19 9.63
N LYS A 126 9.69 -3.35 9.03
CA LYS A 126 11.05 -3.74 8.64
C LYS A 126 11.52 -3.09 7.35
N SER A 127 10.58 -2.52 6.60
CA SER A 127 10.83 -1.86 5.31
C SER A 127 10.76 -0.33 5.40
N GLY A 128 10.83 0.23 6.61
CA GLY A 128 10.96 1.66 6.81
C GLY A 128 9.67 2.42 7.13
N TYR A 129 8.54 1.74 7.28
CA TYR A 129 7.35 2.38 7.82
C TYR A 129 7.41 2.42 9.35
N ASP A 130 6.99 3.53 9.95
CA ASP A 130 6.86 3.70 11.39
C ASP A 130 5.58 3.07 11.94
N GLU A 131 4.54 3.01 11.10
CA GLU A 131 3.27 2.37 11.44
C GLU A 131 2.62 1.71 10.23
N HIS A 132 1.86 0.66 10.51
CA HIS A 132 1.09 -0.11 9.54
C HIS A 132 -0.30 -0.42 10.07
N PHE A 133 -1.30 -0.29 9.21
CA PHE A 133 -2.63 -0.83 9.44
C PHE A 133 -3.19 -1.41 8.14
N GLY A 134 -3.48 -2.72 8.13
CA GLY A 134 -4.02 -3.37 6.95
C GLY A 134 -3.63 -4.84 6.82
N PRO A 135 -4.00 -5.49 5.71
CA PRO A 135 -3.67 -6.88 5.44
C PRO A 135 -2.22 -7.08 4.99
N TYR A 136 -1.64 -8.20 5.40
CA TYR A 136 -0.33 -8.66 4.88
C TYR A 136 -0.45 -9.42 3.57
N SER A 137 -1.56 -10.10 3.32
CA SER A 137 -1.75 -10.92 2.12
C SER A 137 -2.21 -10.13 0.89
N GLY A 138 -2.38 -10.85 -0.22
CA GLY A 138 -2.78 -10.29 -1.50
C GLY A 138 -4.25 -9.88 -1.61
N GLY A 139 -5.12 -10.43 -0.78
CA GLY A 139 -6.55 -10.10 -0.76
C GLY A 139 -7.21 -10.64 0.49
N VAL A 140 -8.22 -9.93 0.93
CA VAL A 140 -9.07 -10.28 2.08
C VAL A 140 -10.50 -9.89 1.79
N ASP A 141 -11.44 -10.58 2.38
CA ASP A 141 -12.84 -10.20 2.38
C ASP A 141 -13.02 -8.80 2.99
N TYR A 142 -13.85 -7.98 2.37
CA TYR A 142 -14.01 -6.58 2.73
C TYR A 142 -14.74 -6.34 4.06
N PHE A 143 -15.45 -7.33 4.60
CA PHE A 143 -16.26 -7.17 5.81
C PHE A 143 -15.76 -8.00 6.99
N ASN A 144 -15.33 -9.25 6.74
CA ASN A 144 -14.83 -10.12 7.80
C ASN A 144 -13.29 -10.10 7.91
N HIS A 145 -12.60 -9.41 6.97
CA HIS A 145 -11.15 -9.22 6.94
C HIS A 145 -10.36 -10.53 6.98
N GLN A 146 -10.90 -11.57 6.35
CA GLN A 146 -10.30 -12.88 6.27
C GLN A 146 -9.80 -13.16 4.85
N THR A 147 -8.71 -13.90 4.76
CA THR A 147 -8.26 -14.46 3.49
C THR A 147 -9.26 -15.48 2.95
N MET A 148 -9.18 -15.85 1.67
CA MET A 148 -10.01 -16.92 1.06
C MET A 148 -9.94 -18.25 1.81
N LYS A 149 -8.93 -18.47 2.67
CA LYS A 149 -8.79 -19.68 3.51
C LYS A 149 -9.35 -19.49 4.91
N GLY A 150 -10.14 -18.45 5.15
CA GLY A 150 -10.79 -18.17 6.45
C GLY A 150 -9.80 -17.72 7.55
N ARG A 151 -8.61 -17.28 7.19
CA ARG A 151 -7.64 -16.77 8.17
C ARG A 151 -7.78 -15.28 8.32
N HIS A 152 -7.87 -14.80 9.54
CA HIS A 152 -7.85 -13.38 9.84
C HIS A 152 -6.56 -12.72 9.34
N ASP A 153 -6.67 -11.59 8.64
CA ASP A 153 -5.54 -10.87 8.07
C ASP A 153 -5.77 -9.34 8.07
N LEU A 154 -6.15 -8.82 9.21
CA LEU A 154 -6.12 -7.38 9.48
C LEU A 154 -5.20 -7.14 10.68
N TRP A 155 -4.27 -6.20 10.53
CA TRP A 155 -3.18 -6.01 11.47
C TRP A 155 -2.99 -4.53 11.81
N GLN A 156 -2.66 -4.26 13.07
CA GLN A 156 -2.11 -2.98 13.51
C GLN A 156 -0.65 -3.21 13.87
N ASN A 157 0.26 -2.74 13.02
CA ASN A 157 1.68 -3.11 13.11
C ASN A 157 1.84 -4.65 13.03
N ASP A 158 2.46 -5.28 14.03
CA ASP A 158 2.66 -6.73 14.08
C ASP A 158 1.61 -7.44 14.96
N GLN A 159 0.52 -6.75 15.37
CA GLN A 159 -0.55 -7.30 16.19
C GLN A 159 -1.83 -7.47 15.39
N PRO A 160 -2.58 -8.57 15.55
CA PRO A 160 -3.90 -8.70 14.95
C PRO A 160 -4.82 -7.55 15.38
N ALA A 161 -5.56 -7.01 14.43
CA ALA A 161 -6.55 -5.97 14.67
C ALA A 161 -7.95 -6.49 14.33
N HIS A 162 -8.90 -6.27 15.21
CA HIS A 162 -10.30 -6.64 15.00
C HIS A 162 -11.11 -5.35 14.97
N VAL A 163 -11.66 -5.03 13.82
CA VAL A 163 -12.45 -3.83 13.57
C VAL A 163 -13.62 -4.25 12.68
N ASP A 164 -14.81 -3.79 13.01
CA ASP A 164 -16.00 -3.99 12.18
C ASP A 164 -16.07 -2.92 11.08
N GLY A 165 -16.65 -3.28 9.94
CA GLY A 165 -16.95 -2.34 8.87
C GLY A 165 -16.38 -2.74 7.51
N TYR A 166 -16.76 -1.97 6.51
CA TYR A 166 -16.25 -2.13 5.15
C TYR A 166 -14.78 -1.68 5.08
N LEU A 167 -13.91 -2.57 4.67
CA LEU A 167 -12.44 -2.35 4.75
C LEU A 167 -11.98 -1.05 4.10
N THR A 168 -12.57 -0.66 2.96
CA THR A 168 -12.21 0.58 2.27
C THR A 168 -12.48 1.81 3.14
N ASP A 169 -13.60 1.83 3.85
CA ASP A 169 -13.95 2.92 4.78
C ASP A 169 -13.02 2.90 5.99
N VAL A 170 -12.78 1.72 6.57
CA VAL A 170 -11.85 1.55 7.70
C VAL A 170 -10.45 2.06 7.36
N LEU A 171 -9.93 1.73 6.17
CA LEU A 171 -8.63 2.21 5.72
C LEU A 171 -8.64 3.73 5.49
N SER A 172 -9.73 4.27 4.94
CA SER A 172 -9.88 5.72 4.70
C SER A 172 -9.88 6.50 6.02
N ASP A 173 -10.64 6.04 7.01
CA ASP A 173 -10.69 6.66 8.33
C ASP A 173 -9.32 6.64 9.02
N ARG A 174 -8.60 5.54 8.96
CA ARG A 174 -7.23 5.43 9.48
C ARG A 174 -6.26 6.37 8.78
N ALA A 175 -6.41 6.54 7.46
CA ALA A 175 -5.59 7.47 6.68
C ALA A 175 -5.85 8.92 7.08
N VAL A 176 -7.11 9.30 7.23
CA VAL A 176 -7.50 10.65 7.69
C VAL A 176 -6.98 10.92 9.10
N ASP A 177 -7.07 9.96 10.02
CA ASP A 177 -6.55 10.10 11.38
C ASP A 177 -5.02 10.26 11.38
N PHE A 178 -4.31 9.52 10.56
CA PHE A 178 -2.86 9.67 10.40
C PHE A 178 -2.50 11.08 9.93
N VAL A 179 -3.15 11.56 8.89
CA VAL A 179 -2.92 12.90 8.34
C VAL A 179 -3.20 13.97 9.39
N ARG A 180 -4.32 13.88 10.12
CA ARG A 180 -4.68 14.83 11.20
C ARG A 180 -3.64 14.85 12.32
N ARG A 181 -3.16 13.69 12.75
CA ARG A 181 -2.11 13.60 13.80
C ARG A 181 -0.80 14.25 13.35
N CYS A 182 -0.37 14.00 12.11
CA CYS A 182 0.84 14.60 11.57
C CYS A 182 0.70 16.12 11.39
N ALA A 183 -0.43 16.58 10.85
CA ALA A 183 -0.71 18.01 10.67
C ALA A 183 -0.75 18.76 12.00
N GLY A 184 -1.40 18.20 13.02
CA GLY A 184 -1.47 18.79 14.36
C GLY A 184 -0.11 18.93 15.05
N ASN A 185 0.87 18.12 14.66
CA ASN A 185 2.23 18.14 15.20
C ASN A 185 3.26 18.82 14.28
N ASN A 186 2.82 19.42 13.18
CA ASN A 186 3.72 19.95 12.12
C ASN A 186 4.78 18.93 11.65
N GLN A 187 4.45 17.64 11.67
CA GLN A 187 5.33 16.54 11.30
C GLN A 187 5.23 16.25 9.81
N PRO A 188 6.29 16.41 9.00
CA PRO A 188 6.26 15.98 7.61
C PRO A 188 6.08 14.48 7.53
N PHE A 189 5.30 14.01 6.55
CA PHE A 189 4.94 12.60 6.48
C PHE A 189 4.92 12.04 5.05
N LEU A 190 5.10 10.72 4.97
CA LEU A 190 4.72 9.85 3.86
C LEU A 190 3.56 8.97 4.32
N LEU A 191 2.44 9.08 3.65
CA LEU A 191 1.34 8.12 3.73
C LEU A 191 1.29 7.28 2.44
N SER A 192 1.51 5.99 2.56
CA SER A 192 1.20 5.01 1.53
C SER A 192 -0.17 4.41 1.83
N LEU A 193 -1.20 4.87 1.13
CA LEU A 193 -2.57 4.38 1.25
C LEU A 193 -2.83 3.36 0.13
N HIS A 194 -2.71 2.09 0.47
CA HIS A 194 -2.81 0.99 -0.48
C HIS A 194 -4.13 0.25 -0.30
N TYR A 195 -5.17 0.68 -1.00
CA TYR A 195 -6.45 -0.01 -0.98
C TYR A 195 -6.35 -1.43 -1.53
N THR A 196 -7.21 -2.31 -1.04
CA THR A 196 -7.47 -3.61 -1.67
C THR A 196 -8.46 -3.48 -2.82
N ALA A 197 -9.33 -2.46 -2.77
CA ALA A 197 -10.32 -2.18 -3.81
C ALA A 197 -9.65 -1.67 -5.11
N PRO A 198 -10.24 -2.03 -6.28
CA PRO A 198 -11.39 -2.91 -6.51
C PRO A 198 -11.04 -4.41 -6.72
N HIS A 199 -9.86 -4.86 -6.29
CA HIS A 199 -9.50 -6.28 -6.35
C HIS A 199 -10.60 -7.13 -5.68
N TRP A 200 -11.02 -8.22 -6.34
CA TRP A 200 -12.05 -9.12 -5.81
C TRP A 200 -11.57 -9.82 -4.51
N PRO A 201 -12.48 -10.13 -3.58
CA PRO A 201 -12.15 -10.87 -2.37
C PRO A 201 -11.88 -12.36 -2.63
#